data_0e2c18cf670c91225a87d0ae71d64179
#
_entry.id   0e2c18cf670c91225a87d0ae71d64179
#
_cell.length_a   1.000
_cell.length_b   1.000
_cell.length_c   1.000
_cell.angle_alpha   90.00
_cell.angle_beta   90.00
_cell.angle_gamma   90.00
#
_symmetry.space_group_name_H-M   'P 1'
#
loop_
_entity.id
_entity.type
_entity.pdbx_description
1 polymer ?
#
loop_
_entity_poly.entity_id
_entity_poly.type
_entity_poly.pdbx_seq_one_letter_code
_entity_poly.pdbx_strand_id
1 'polypeptide(L)'
;MDKELRIIISGGGTGGHIFPAISIANAIKAKHPNAKILFVGALGRMEMHRVPAAGYEIKGLPICGFDRKHLLKNVAVLFKIWKSQYIAKKIVKQFKPMAAVGVGGYASGPTLNVCASKGIPCLIQEQNSYAGVTNKLLAKKASKICV
;
A
#
# COMPACT_ATOMS: atom_id res chain seq x y z
N MET A 1 -6.74 -28.83 -0.50
CA MET A 1 -5.60 -28.03 0.00
C MET A 1 -6.03 -26.57 -0.03
N ASP A 2 -6.25 -25.99 1.13
CA ASP A 2 -6.58 -24.57 1.21
C ASP A 2 -5.39 -23.76 0.70
N LYS A 3 -5.64 -22.99 -0.36
CA LYS A 3 -4.63 -22.07 -0.89
C LYS A 3 -4.24 -21.10 0.21
N GLU A 4 -2.97 -21.05 0.56
CA GLU A 4 -2.43 -20.09 1.52
C GLU A 4 -2.85 -18.67 1.15
N LEU A 5 -3.60 -17.99 2.01
CA LEU A 5 -4.08 -16.64 1.78
C LEU A 5 -2.90 -15.66 1.82
N ARG A 6 -2.66 -14.94 0.72
CA ARG A 6 -1.60 -13.93 0.60
C ARG A 6 -2.20 -12.56 0.30
N ILE A 7 -1.94 -11.60 1.19
CA ILE A 7 -2.50 -10.25 1.09
C ILE A 7 -1.38 -9.22 1.17
N ILE A 8 -1.38 -8.25 0.26
CA ILE A 8 -0.58 -7.04 0.36
C ILE A 8 -1.41 -5.95 1.03
N ILE A 9 -0.81 -5.26 2.00
CA ILE A 9 -1.38 -4.04 2.60
C ILE A 9 -0.41 -2.89 2.32
N SER A 10 -0.88 -1.83 1.69
CA SER A 10 -0.02 -0.73 1.27
C SER A 10 -0.56 0.63 1.70
N GLY A 11 0.35 1.45 2.15
CA GLY A 11 0.09 2.81 2.60
C GLY A 11 0.99 3.21 3.74
N GLY A 12 0.77 4.40 4.26
CA GLY A 12 1.55 4.90 5.37
C GLY A 12 1.81 6.41 5.29
N GLY A 13 2.94 6.84 5.82
CA GLY A 13 3.35 8.23 5.92
C GLY A 13 2.90 8.92 7.21
N THR A 14 1.76 8.52 7.75
CA THR A 14 1.20 9.05 9.01
C THR A 14 0.58 7.93 9.84
N GLY A 15 0.44 8.17 11.15
CA GLY A 15 -0.24 7.24 12.06
C GLY A 15 -1.69 6.94 11.65
N GLY A 16 -2.37 7.94 11.08
CA GLY A 16 -3.74 7.79 10.58
C GLY A 16 -3.90 6.75 9.47
N HIS A 17 -2.84 6.42 8.74
CA HIS A 17 -2.83 5.34 7.73
C HIS A 17 -2.29 4.03 8.31
N ILE A 18 -1.24 4.09 9.13
CA ILE A 18 -0.51 2.90 9.58
C ILE A 18 -1.31 2.09 10.60
N PHE A 19 -1.92 2.74 11.58
CA PHE A 19 -2.67 2.03 12.60
C PHE A 19 -3.90 1.29 12.04
N PRO A 20 -4.73 1.88 11.17
CA PRO A 20 -5.76 1.13 10.46
C PRO A 20 -5.20 -0.05 9.65
N ALA A 21 -4.06 0.12 8.98
CA ALA A 21 -3.42 -0.95 8.22
C ALA A 21 -3.03 -2.14 9.11
N ILE A 22 -2.42 -1.88 10.27
CA ILE A 22 -2.05 -2.91 11.25
C ILE A 22 -3.31 -3.57 11.84
N SER A 23 -4.35 -2.79 12.13
CA SER A 23 -5.62 -3.33 12.62
C SER A 23 -6.28 -4.28 11.62
N ILE A 24 -6.25 -3.94 10.32
CA ILE A 24 -6.73 -4.80 9.25
C ILE A 24 -5.91 -6.09 9.18
N ALA A 25 -4.59 -5.99 9.26
CA ALA A 25 -3.70 -7.15 9.27
C ALA A 25 -4.00 -8.09 10.45
N ASN A 26 -4.16 -7.54 11.65
CA ASN A 26 -4.51 -8.29 12.84
C ASN A 26 -5.87 -8.98 12.71
N ALA A 27 -6.87 -8.30 12.16
CA ALA A 27 -8.20 -8.88 11.92
C ALA A 27 -8.13 -10.04 10.89
N ILE A 28 -7.34 -9.90 9.84
CA ILE A 28 -7.11 -10.98 8.86
C ILE A 28 -6.43 -12.17 9.55
N LYS A 29 -5.40 -11.93 10.34
CA LYS A 29 -4.69 -12.99 11.08
C LYS A 29 -5.58 -13.69 12.11
N ALA A 30 -6.48 -12.97 12.77
CA ALA A 30 -7.43 -13.56 13.71
C ALA A 30 -8.39 -14.54 13.02
N LYS A 31 -8.83 -14.24 11.80
CA LYS A 31 -9.72 -15.12 11.01
C LYS A 31 -8.97 -16.19 10.23
N HIS A 32 -7.77 -15.89 9.78
CA HIS A 32 -6.93 -16.76 8.95
C HIS A 32 -5.50 -16.79 9.51
N PRO A 33 -5.22 -17.55 10.57
CA PRO A 33 -3.91 -17.55 11.24
C PRO A 33 -2.73 -17.84 10.31
N ASN A 34 -2.95 -18.66 9.27
CA ASN A 34 -1.94 -19.03 8.28
C ASN A 34 -1.79 -18.01 7.13
N ALA A 35 -2.58 -16.93 7.11
CA ALA A 35 -2.46 -15.91 6.08
C ALA A 35 -1.06 -15.28 6.07
N LYS A 36 -0.48 -15.10 4.89
CA LYS A 36 0.73 -14.32 4.69
C LYS A 36 0.35 -12.87 4.36
N ILE A 37 0.89 -11.96 5.13
CA ILE A 37 0.65 -10.52 4.96
C ILE A 37 2.00 -9.85 4.70
N LEU A 38 2.07 -9.10 3.60
CA LEU A 38 3.21 -8.27 3.26
C LEU A 38 2.77 -6.81 3.19
N PHE A 39 3.44 -5.96 3.94
CA PHE A 39 3.26 -4.51 3.84
C PHE A 39 4.15 -3.91 2.76
N VAL A 40 3.66 -2.86 2.12
CA VAL A 40 4.45 -2.04 1.20
C VAL A 40 4.27 -0.59 1.61
N GLY A 41 5.36 0.05 2.00
CA GLY A 41 5.40 1.42 2.51
C GLY A 41 6.40 2.30 1.76
N ALA A 42 6.51 3.55 2.16
CA ALA A 42 7.49 4.49 1.62
C ALA A 42 8.76 4.48 2.47
N LEU A 43 9.92 4.35 1.81
CA LEU A 43 11.22 4.41 2.47
C LEU A 43 11.39 5.70 3.26
N GLY A 44 11.99 5.59 4.44
CA GLY A 44 12.25 6.73 5.34
C GLY A 44 11.01 7.26 6.07
N ARG A 45 9.88 6.56 6.00
CA ARG A 45 8.66 6.91 6.70
C ARG A 45 8.43 6.00 7.91
N MET A 46 7.51 6.40 8.79
CA MET A 46 7.29 5.75 10.08
C MET A 46 6.82 4.29 9.96
N GLU A 47 6.18 3.92 8.86
CA GLU A 47 5.75 2.55 8.62
C GLU A 47 6.92 1.56 8.57
N MET A 48 8.08 1.99 8.11
CA MET A 48 9.28 1.14 8.04
C MET A 48 9.76 0.67 9.42
N HIS A 49 9.36 1.34 10.49
CA HIS A 49 9.63 0.97 11.88
C HIS A 49 8.41 0.39 12.60
N ARG A 50 7.23 0.98 12.38
CA ARG A 50 6.00 0.60 13.10
C ARG A 50 5.46 -0.75 12.66
N VAL A 51 5.54 -1.07 11.39
CA VAL A 51 5.04 -2.35 10.85
C VAL A 51 5.87 -3.53 11.34
N PRO A 52 7.22 -3.52 11.27
CA PRO A 52 8.03 -4.58 11.87
C PRO A 52 7.83 -4.71 13.39
N ALA A 53 7.67 -3.60 14.12
CA ALA A 53 7.38 -3.62 15.54
C ALA A 53 6.04 -4.31 15.88
N ALA A 54 5.09 -4.31 14.93
CA ALA A 54 3.83 -5.03 15.03
C ALA A 54 3.92 -6.51 14.58
N GLY A 55 5.11 -6.98 14.18
CA GLY A 55 5.34 -8.37 13.77
C GLY A 55 5.09 -8.68 12.30
N TYR A 56 5.04 -7.69 11.44
CA TYR A 56 4.81 -7.86 10.00
C TYR A 56 6.02 -7.51 9.14
N GLU A 57 6.17 -8.21 8.02
CA GLU A 57 7.17 -7.88 7.00
C GLU A 57 6.74 -6.67 6.20
N ILE A 58 7.70 -5.79 5.87
CA ILE A 58 7.47 -4.62 5.02
C ILE A 58 8.55 -4.49 3.96
N LYS A 59 8.15 -4.08 2.76
CA LYS A 59 9.03 -3.63 1.68
C LYS A 59 8.83 -2.14 1.45
N GLY A 60 9.92 -1.43 1.21
CA GLY A 60 9.90 0.03 0.98
C GLY A 60 9.97 0.41 -0.48
N LEU A 61 9.19 1.43 -0.86
CA LEU A 61 9.28 2.08 -2.18
C LEU A 61 9.95 3.45 -2.04
N PRO A 62 10.76 3.89 -3.02
CA PRO A 62 11.42 5.20 -2.98
C PRO A 62 10.49 6.35 -3.36
N ILE A 63 9.21 6.26 -3.00
CA ILE A 63 8.17 7.23 -3.35
C ILE A 63 8.09 8.36 -2.33
N CYS A 64 7.83 9.56 -2.81
CA CYS A 64 7.55 10.73 -1.97
C CYS A 64 6.46 11.60 -2.61
N GLY A 65 5.95 12.58 -1.85
CA GLY A 65 4.96 13.53 -2.34
C GLY A 65 5.55 14.62 -3.23
N PHE A 66 4.68 15.30 -3.98
CA PHE A 66 5.04 16.47 -4.76
C PHE A 66 5.34 17.66 -3.85
N ASP A 67 6.41 18.40 -4.17
CA ASP A 67 6.72 19.67 -3.55
C ASP A 67 5.95 20.79 -4.29
N ARG A 68 4.98 21.39 -3.60
CA ARG A 68 4.15 22.46 -4.16
C ARG A 68 4.89 23.77 -4.36
N LYS A 69 6.03 23.97 -3.66
CA LYS A 69 6.82 25.19 -3.70
C LYS A 69 7.95 25.15 -4.74
N HIS A 70 8.44 23.97 -5.10
CA HIS A 70 9.61 23.79 -5.95
C HIS A 70 9.29 22.85 -7.12
N LEU A 71 8.75 23.39 -8.19
CA LEU A 71 8.31 22.64 -9.37
C LEU A 71 9.43 21.80 -10.03
N LEU A 72 10.67 22.33 -10.03
CA LEU A 72 11.84 21.61 -10.59
C LEU A 72 12.16 20.32 -9.81
N LYS A 73 11.90 20.26 -8.52
CA LYS A 73 12.06 19.05 -7.71
C LYS A 73 11.05 17.95 -8.08
N ASN A 74 9.95 18.30 -8.70
CA ASN A 74 8.92 17.35 -9.11
C ASN A 74 9.36 16.44 -10.27
N VAL A 75 10.38 16.80 -11.04
CA VAL A 75 10.97 15.92 -12.05
C VAL A 75 11.59 14.69 -11.37
N ALA A 76 12.34 14.89 -10.27
CA ALA A 76 12.85 13.78 -9.46
C ALA A 76 11.73 12.93 -8.83
N VAL A 77 10.62 13.55 -8.44
CA VAL A 77 9.44 12.84 -7.93
C VAL A 77 8.82 11.95 -9.00
N LEU A 78 8.70 12.41 -10.24
CA LEU A 78 8.21 11.59 -11.36
C LEU A 78 9.10 10.36 -11.60
N PHE A 79 10.42 10.54 -11.55
CA PHE A 79 11.36 9.43 -11.64
C PHE A 79 11.19 8.43 -10.48
N LYS A 80 11.00 8.91 -9.26
CA LYS A 80 10.72 8.08 -8.09
C LYS A 80 9.40 7.31 -8.22
N ILE A 81 8.36 7.93 -8.77
CA ILE A 81 7.07 7.26 -9.07
C ILE A 81 7.32 6.12 -10.04
N TRP A 82 8.01 6.35 -11.14
CA TRP A 82 8.32 5.32 -12.12
C TRP A 82 9.14 4.17 -11.52
N LYS A 83 10.19 4.49 -10.77
CA LYS A 83 11.01 3.50 -10.05
C LYS A 83 10.19 2.70 -9.03
N SER A 84 9.31 3.37 -8.30
CA SER A 84 8.40 2.72 -7.34
C SER A 84 7.43 1.76 -8.03
N GLN A 85 6.92 2.15 -9.19
CA GLN A 85 6.06 1.29 -10.00
C GLN A 85 6.80 0.01 -10.44
N TYR A 86 8.05 0.14 -10.86
CA TYR A 86 8.88 -0.99 -11.25
C TYR A 86 9.19 -1.93 -10.07
N ILE A 87 9.55 -1.36 -8.91
CA ILE A 87 9.81 -2.14 -7.69
C ILE A 87 8.52 -2.83 -7.22
N ALA A 88 7.38 -2.13 -7.23
CA ALA A 88 6.08 -2.71 -6.89
C ALA A 88 5.74 -3.91 -7.80
N LYS A 89 6.03 -3.82 -9.10
CA LYS A 89 5.86 -4.97 -10.02
C LYS A 89 6.67 -6.19 -9.61
N LYS A 90 7.93 -5.98 -9.18
CA LYS A 90 8.77 -7.07 -8.68
C LYS A 90 8.20 -7.69 -7.40
N ILE A 91 7.81 -6.86 -6.43
CA ILE A 91 7.22 -7.30 -5.17
C ILE A 91 5.97 -8.14 -5.41
N VAL A 92 5.04 -7.62 -6.22
CA VAL A 92 3.78 -8.32 -6.56
C VAL A 92 4.05 -9.64 -7.29
N LYS A 93 5.02 -9.66 -8.21
CA LYS A 93 5.41 -10.88 -8.93
C LYS A 93 5.97 -11.95 -8.01
N GLN A 94 6.79 -11.57 -7.03
CA GLN A 94 7.41 -12.49 -6.08
C GLN A 94 6.42 -12.98 -5.02
N PHE A 95 5.65 -12.08 -4.44
CA PHE A 95 4.73 -12.41 -3.36
C PHE A 95 3.45 -13.11 -3.86
N LYS A 96 3.01 -12.81 -5.07
CA LYS A 96 1.80 -13.35 -5.71
C LYS A 96 0.55 -13.17 -4.82
N PRO A 97 0.18 -11.95 -4.47
CA PRO A 97 -0.97 -11.70 -3.60
C PRO A 97 -2.28 -12.14 -4.27
N MET A 98 -3.23 -12.56 -3.46
CA MET A 98 -4.60 -12.88 -3.88
C MET A 98 -5.52 -11.67 -3.78
N ALA A 99 -5.16 -10.71 -2.94
CA ALA A 99 -5.84 -9.42 -2.80
C ALA A 99 -4.86 -8.35 -2.29
N ALA A 100 -5.21 -7.09 -2.49
CA ALA A 100 -4.45 -5.96 -1.99
C ALA A 100 -5.36 -4.96 -1.29
N VAL A 101 -4.87 -4.38 -0.19
CA VAL A 101 -5.55 -3.34 0.58
C VAL A 101 -4.71 -2.07 0.55
N GLY A 102 -5.31 -0.96 0.17
CA GLY A 102 -4.71 0.37 0.23
C GLY A 102 -5.37 1.20 1.33
N VAL A 103 -4.56 1.76 2.22
CA VAL A 103 -5.04 2.57 3.35
C VAL A 103 -4.75 4.05 3.19
N GLY A 104 -4.24 4.46 2.02
CA GLY A 104 -3.81 5.82 1.76
C GLY A 104 -2.32 6.04 1.96
N GLY A 105 -1.86 7.23 1.58
CA GLY A 105 -0.43 7.54 1.53
C GLY A 105 0.21 7.23 0.18
N TYR A 106 1.46 7.66 0.01
CA TYR A 106 2.12 7.64 -1.31
C TYR A 106 2.39 6.23 -1.84
N ALA A 107 2.75 5.28 -0.97
CA ALA A 107 3.11 3.93 -1.37
C ALA A 107 1.91 3.12 -1.91
N SER A 108 0.69 3.42 -1.47
CA SER A 108 -0.51 2.71 -1.93
C SER A 108 -0.79 2.93 -3.42
N GLY A 109 -0.42 4.09 -3.97
CA GLY A 109 -0.60 4.41 -5.39
C GLY A 109 0.05 3.38 -6.31
N PRO A 110 1.38 3.29 -6.35
CA PRO A 110 2.09 2.33 -7.20
C PRO A 110 1.71 0.88 -6.92
N THR A 111 1.58 0.51 -5.66
CA THR A 111 1.30 -0.87 -5.24
C THR A 111 -0.07 -1.33 -5.75
N LEU A 112 -1.13 -0.60 -5.48
CA LEU A 112 -2.47 -0.97 -5.92
C LEU A 112 -2.66 -0.82 -7.43
N ASN A 113 -2.01 0.15 -8.04
CA ASN A 113 -2.04 0.28 -9.49
C ASN A 113 -1.47 -0.98 -10.19
N VAL A 114 -0.35 -1.52 -9.68
CA VAL A 114 0.22 -2.77 -10.17
C VAL A 114 -0.72 -3.94 -9.92
N CYS A 115 -1.28 -4.07 -8.72
CA CYS A 115 -2.21 -5.15 -8.40
C CYS A 115 -3.45 -5.11 -9.31
N ALA A 116 -4.07 -3.95 -9.45
CA ALA A 116 -5.23 -3.76 -10.32
C ALA A 116 -4.92 -4.09 -11.80
N SER A 117 -3.77 -3.67 -12.32
CA SER A 117 -3.36 -3.97 -13.70
C SER A 117 -3.12 -5.46 -13.96
N LYS A 118 -2.92 -6.24 -12.91
CA LYS A 118 -2.78 -7.71 -12.98
C LYS A 118 -4.07 -8.46 -12.66
N GLY A 119 -5.18 -7.75 -12.52
CA GLY A 119 -6.48 -8.36 -12.17
C GLY A 119 -6.57 -8.83 -10.72
N ILE A 120 -5.67 -8.39 -9.84
CA ILE A 120 -5.71 -8.71 -8.41
C ILE A 120 -6.75 -7.79 -7.75
N PRO A 121 -7.75 -8.33 -7.03
CA PRO A 121 -8.75 -7.53 -6.36
C PRO A 121 -8.12 -6.54 -5.38
N CYS A 122 -8.54 -5.28 -5.46
CA CYS A 122 -8.04 -4.20 -4.62
C CYS A 122 -9.17 -3.63 -3.76
N LEU A 123 -8.92 -3.50 -2.45
CA LEU A 123 -9.79 -2.81 -1.51
C LEU A 123 -9.11 -1.52 -1.08
N ILE A 124 -9.84 -0.42 -1.09
CA ILE A 124 -9.39 0.86 -0.53
C ILE A 124 -10.12 1.10 0.78
N GLN A 125 -9.37 1.47 1.81
CA GLN A 125 -9.90 1.93 3.09
C GLN A 125 -9.57 3.42 3.25
N GLU A 126 -10.58 4.23 3.54
CA GLU A 126 -10.43 5.65 3.84
C GLU A 126 -11.04 5.94 5.22
N GLN A 127 -10.21 6.40 6.13
CA GLN A 127 -10.61 6.70 7.50
C GLN A 127 -10.98 8.18 7.72
N ASN A 128 -10.68 9.03 6.74
CA ASN A 128 -10.93 10.46 6.84
C ASN A 128 -12.27 10.81 6.17
N SER A 129 -12.92 11.85 6.65
CA SER A 129 -14.14 12.41 6.03
C SER A 129 -13.88 12.98 4.63
N TYR A 130 -12.64 13.23 4.27
CA TYR A 130 -12.22 13.69 2.96
C TYR A 130 -11.09 12.80 2.42
N ALA A 131 -11.38 12.13 1.30
CA ALA A 131 -10.42 11.19 0.71
C ALA A 131 -9.15 11.88 0.19
N GLY A 132 -8.01 11.28 0.48
CA GLY A 132 -6.72 11.71 -0.07
C GLY A 132 -6.64 11.52 -1.59
N VAL A 133 -5.72 12.25 -2.24
CA VAL A 133 -5.54 12.21 -3.70
C VAL A 133 -5.29 10.79 -4.20
N THR A 134 -4.44 10.03 -3.53
CA THR A 134 -4.12 8.65 -3.91
C THR A 134 -5.37 7.77 -3.93
N ASN A 135 -6.18 7.81 -2.87
CA ASN A 135 -7.42 7.03 -2.80
C ASN A 135 -8.43 7.46 -3.87
N LYS A 136 -8.53 8.75 -4.16
CA LYS A 136 -9.39 9.25 -5.27
C LYS A 136 -8.97 8.70 -6.63
N LEU A 137 -7.67 8.66 -6.90
CA LEU A 137 -7.15 8.12 -8.17
C LEU A 137 -7.34 6.60 -8.27
N LEU A 138 -7.18 5.88 -7.17
CA LEU A 138 -7.33 4.42 -7.13
C LEU A 138 -8.79 3.97 -7.09
N ALA A 139 -9.73 4.83 -6.68
CA ALA A 139 -11.14 4.48 -6.53
C ALA A 139 -11.75 3.89 -7.82
N LYS A 140 -11.33 4.39 -8.98
CA LYS A 140 -11.80 3.89 -10.29
C LYS A 140 -11.36 2.46 -10.60
N LYS A 141 -10.30 1.97 -9.94
CA LYS A 141 -9.71 0.63 -10.15
C LYS A 141 -9.99 -0.32 -8.99
N ALA A 142 -10.54 0.18 -7.90
CA ALA A 142 -10.80 -0.61 -6.71
C ALA A 142 -12.02 -1.53 -6.90
N SER A 143 -11.91 -2.76 -6.38
CA SER A 143 -13.02 -3.72 -6.33
C SER A 143 -14.00 -3.38 -5.20
N LYS A 144 -13.49 -2.80 -4.11
CA LYS A 144 -14.25 -2.37 -2.93
C LYS A 144 -13.67 -1.09 -2.35
N ILE A 145 -14.53 -0.25 -1.83
CA ILE A 145 -14.18 0.99 -1.12
C ILE A 145 -14.87 0.93 0.24
N CYS A 146 -14.07 1.05 1.31
CA CYS A 146 -14.54 1.12 2.69
C CYS A 146 -14.26 2.52 3.24
N VAL A 147 -15.28 3.17 3.77
CA VAL A 147 -15.24 4.52 4.36
C VAL A 147 -15.82 4.49 5.76
#